data_cdfa03acb81887bd4f4f4bcba7353e77
#
_entry.id   cdfa03acb81887bd4f4f4bcba7353e77
#
_cell.length_a   1.000
_cell.length_b   1.000
_cell.length_c   1.000
_cell.angle_alpha   90.00
_cell.angle_beta   90.00
_cell.angle_gamma   90.00
#
_symmetry.space_group_name_H-M   'P 1'
#
loop_
_entity.id
_entity.type
_entity.pdbx_description
1 polymer ?
#
loop_
_entity_poly.entity_id
_entity_poly.type
_entity_poly.pdbx_seq_one_letter_code
_entity_poly.pdbx_strand_id
1 'polypeptide(L)'
;MNNITKNIILFPFNILYKISPEADLKVLFYLKQHDKLNLKNPKTYNEKLQWIKLYNKNSLMPKCCDKYTVREFVEKQECGEILNDLIWEGFKPEDIPFDNLPEKYVIKVTHGSTFNIIQDGTAKISRDEVIEKCNKWLKAKFLPCYGEWFYGVEKPRVIVEKFIESADDEQLRDYKVFCFNGKPKMVRVDTDRFTKHKMDFFDCNWERIPNAGMGYPISGRKIEKPECLAELLEYARKLSKPFIHARVDFYIVKDKIYFGEITFTNGAGFDRCSSYEFDLKMGNWLQIK
;
A
#
# COMPACT_ATOMS: atom_id res chain seq x y z
N MET A 1 15.32 12.43 2.30
CA MET A 1 15.27 13.14 3.63
C MET A 1 15.40 12.08 4.72
N ASN A 2 16.33 12.23 5.65
CA ASN A 2 16.53 11.29 6.76
C ASN A 2 15.29 11.29 7.68
N ASN A 3 14.97 10.14 8.31
CA ASN A 3 13.82 10.00 9.21
C ASN A 3 13.85 10.98 10.40
N ILE A 4 15.04 11.33 10.90
CA ILE A 4 15.20 12.30 11.99
C ILE A 4 14.76 13.69 11.51
N THR A 5 15.24 14.15 10.37
CA THR A 5 14.86 15.44 9.76
C THR A 5 13.36 15.49 9.48
N LYS A 6 12.78 14.40 8.97
CA LYS A 6 11.34 14.29 8.72
C LYS A 6 10.53 14.43 10.02
N ASN A 7 10.96 13.79 11.09
CA ASN A 7 10.30 13.86 12.40
C ASN A 7 10.36 15.26 13.00
N ILE A 8 11.49 15.95 12.88
CA ILE A 8 11.66 17.34 13.37
C ILE A 8 10.72 18.30 12.61
N ILE A 9 10.70 18.22 11.27
CA ILE A 9 9.85 19.08 10.44
C ILE A 9 8.36 18.83 10.70
N LEU A 10 7.98 17.59 10.94
CA LEU A 10 6.57 17.20 11.15
C LEU A 10 6.13 17.26 12.62
N PHE A 11 7.03 17.58 13.55
CA PHE A 11 6.70 17.68 14.96
C PHE A 11 5.58 18.72 15.25
N PRO A 12 5.62 19.96 14.73
CA PRO A 12 4.53 20.92 14.93
C PRO A 12 3.18 20.41 14.39
N PHE A 13 3.18 19.71 13.27
CA PHE A 13 1.98 19.12 12.69
C PHE A 13 1.41 17.98 13.57
N ASN A 14 2.26 17.15 14.17
CA ASN A 14 1.81 16.14 15.13
C ASN A 14 1.14 16.77 16.36
N ILE A 15 1.57 17.94 16.79
CA ILE A 15 0.91 18.71 17.87
C ILE A 15 -0.43 19.24 17.36
N LEU A 16 -0.42 19.89 16.20
CA LEU A 16 -1.64 20.45 15.59
C LEU A 16 -2.70 19.36 15.37
N TYR A 17 -2.30 18.18 14.89
CA TYR A 17 -3.20 17.04 14.72
C TYR A 17 -3.89 16.61 16.02
N LYS A 18 -3.17 16.63 17.15
CA LYS A 18 -3.76 16.30 18.45
C LYS A 18 -4.77 17.34 18.92
N ILE A 19 -4.58 18.62 18.55
CA ILE A 19 -5.50 19.72 18.89
C ILE A 19 -6.68 19.75 17.94
N SER A 20 -6.42 19.70 16.65
CA SER A 20 -7.42 19.75 15.58
C SER A 20 -6.95 18.97 14.36
N PRO A 21 -7.35 17.68 14.22
CA PRO A 21 -7.04 16.89 13.04
C PRO A 21 -7.45 17.53 11.73
N GLU A 22 -8.59 18.23 11.72
CA GLU A 22 -9.08 18.93 10.53
C GLU A 22 -8.18 20.10 10.13
N ALA A 23 -7.73 20.92 11.09
CA ALA A 23 -6.84 22.05 10.84
C ALA A 23 -5.48 21.56 10.33
N ASP A 24 -4.93 20.53 10.94
CA ASP A 24 -3.67 19.94 10.53
C ASP A 24 -3.72 19.42 9.07
N LEU A 25 -4.75 18.62 8.75
CA LEU A 25 -4.90 18.10 7.39
C LEU A 25 -5.13 19.21 6.35
N LYS A 26 -5.82 20.30 6.70
CA LYS A 26 -5.97 21.46 5.81
C LYS A 26 -4.63 22.13 5.51
N VAL A 27 -3.80 22.31 6.54
CA VAL A 27 -2.46 22.92 6.36
C VAL A 27 -1.55 21.98 5.57
N LEU A 28 -1.48 20.69 5.92
CA LEU A 28 -0.67 19.71 5.18
C LEU A 28 -1.13 19.57 3.73
N PHE A 29 -2.44 19.58 3.47
CA PHE A 29 -2.98 19.52 2.13
C PHE A 29 -2.54 20.71 1.30
N TYR A 30 -2.67 21.93 1.84
CA TYR A 30 -2.21 23.13 1.17
C TYR A 30 -0.71 23.09 0.84
N LEU A 31 0.11 22.68 1.79
CA LEU A 31 1.56 22.59 1.60
C LEU A 31 1.98 21.53 0.55
N LYS A 32 1.20 20.46 0.43
CA LYS A 32 1.54 19.34 -0.48
C LYS A 32 0.85 19.43 -1.83
N GLN A 33 -0.40 19.84 -1.86
CA GLN A 33 -1.20 19.94 -3.10
C GLN A 33 -1.16 21.35 -3.73
N HIS A 34 -0.81 22.39 -2.95
CA HIS A 34 -0.92 23.82 -3.31
C HIS A 34 -2.36 24.24 -3.61
N ASP A 35 -3.32 23.58 -2.98
CA ASP A 35 -4.75 23.86 -3.08
C ASP A 35 -5.43 23.79 -1.70
N LYS A 36 -6.63 24.35 -1.59
CA LYS A 36 -7.40 24.38 -0.34
C LYS A 36 -8.21 23.09 -0.20
N LEU A 37 -8.09 22.45 0.95
CA LEU A 37 -8.89 21.26 1.29
C LEU A 37 -10.35 21.63 1.61
N ASN A 38 -11.29 21.16 0.80
CA ASN A 38 -12.71 21.33 1.02
C ASN A 38 -13.33 20.07 1.65
N LEU A 39 -13.41 20.03 2.97
CA LEU A 39 -14.02 18.90 3.70
C LEU A 39 -15.56 18.93 3.77
N LYS A 40 -16.18 20.11 3.53
CA LYS A 40 -17.64 20.23 3.56
C LYS A 40 -18.28 19.67 2.29
N ASN A 41 -17.62 19.83 1.15
CA ASN A 41 -18.07 19.30 -0.14
C ASN A 41 -16.86 18.84 -0.96
N PRO A 42 -16.19 17.75 -0.53
CA PRO A 42 -15.00 17.26 -1.22
C PRO A 42 -15.37 16.67 -2.58
N LYS A 43 -14.67 17.09 -3.62
CA LYS A 43 -14.93 16.69 -5.01
C LYS A 43 -13.83 15.79 -5.56
N THR A 44 -12.57 16.15 -5.34
CA THR A 44 -11.45 15.41 -5.87
C THR A 44 -11.16 14.16 -5.05
N TYR A 45 -10.43 13.22 -5.61
CA TYR A 45 -10.01 11.99 -4.93
C TYR A 45 -9.18 12.30 -3.68
N ASN A 46 -8.19 13.19 -3.81
CA ASN A 46 -7.34 13.55 -2.69
C ASN A 46 -8.12 14.25 -1.55
N GLU A 47 -9.08 15.12 -1.85
CA GLU A 47 -9.97 15.71 -0.83
C GLU A 47 -10.80 14.62 -0.13
N LYS A 48 -11.37 13.67 -0.89
CA LYS A 48 -12.17 12.57 -0.35
C LYS A 48 -11.35 11.61 0.49
N LEU A 49 -10.08 11.39 0.17
CA LEU A 49 -9.17 10.61 1.02
C LEU A 49 -8.94 11.31 2.38
N GLN A 50 -8.81 12.65 2.41
CA GLN A 50 -8.72 13.38 3.69
C GLN A 50 -10.02 13.23 4.50
N TRP A 51 -11.17 13.32 3.82
CA TRP A 51 -12.46 13.12 4.44
C TRP A 51 -12.60 11.70 5.06
N ILE A 52 -12.19 10.66 4.33
CA ILE A 52 -12.19 9.27 4.80
C ILE A 52 -11.35 9.12 6.07
N LYS A 53 -10.17 9.70 6.13
CA LYS A 53 -9.31 9.65 7.31
C LYS A 53 -9.96 10.24 8.56
N LEU A 54 -10.74 11.31 8.40
CA LEU A 54 -11.40 11.98 9.52
C LEU A 54 -12.69 11.27 9.96
N TYR A 55 -13.51 10.86 9.01
CA TYR A 55 -14.90 10.52 9.28
C TYR A 55 -15.26 9.05 9.06
N ASN A 56 -14.49 8.31 8.27
CA ASN A 56 -14.71 6.87 8.08
C ASN A 56 -13.85 6.06 9.07
N LYS A 57 -14.49 5.51 10.10
CA LYS A 57 -13.84 4.70 11.15
C LYS A 57 -14.20 3.21 11.03
N ASN A 58 -14.02 2.64 9.84
CA ASN A 58 -14.27 1.20 9.63
C ASN A 58 -13.27 0.36 10.44
N SER A 59 -13.77 -0.46 11.36
CA SER A 59 -12.99 -1.28 12.29
C SER A 59 -12.15 -2.38 11.64
N LEU A 60 -12.43 -2.72 10.38
CA LEU A 60 -11.60 -3.68 9.61
C LEU A 60 -10.31 -3.05 9.10
N MET A 61 -10.24 -1.73 8.94
CA MET A 61 -9.06 -1.07 8.37
C MET A 61 -7.76 -1.39 9.12
N PRO A 62 -7.68 -1.33 10.47
CA PRO A 62 -6.47 -1.69 11.19
C PRO A 62 -5.97 -3.12 10.89
N LYS A 63 -6.88 -4.09 10.91
CA LYS A 63 -6.55 -5.49 10.60
C LYS A 63 -6.07 -5.68 9.17
N CYS A 64 -6.68 -4.98 8.22
CA CYS A 64 -6.40 -5.14 6.81
C CYS A 64 -5.15 -4.39 6.32
N CYS A 65 -4.61 -3.44 7.08
CA CYS A 65 -3.35 -2.78 6.73
C CYS A 65 -2.11 -3.40 7.41
N ASP A 66 -2.28 -4.36 8.33
CA ASP A 66 -1.19 -5.16 8.88
C ASP A 66 -0.99 -6.43 8.05
N LYS A 67 0.27 -6.72 7.67
CA LYS A 67 0.61 -7.81 6.72
C LYS A 67 0.31 -9.23 7.22
N TYR A 68 0.13 -9.40 8.53
CA TYR A 68 -0.22 -10.69 9.11
C TYR A 68 -1.72 -10.81 9.33
N THR A 69 -2.33 -9.84 10.00
CA THR A 69 -3.75 -9.94 10.37
C THR A 69 -4.68 -9.83 9.16
N VAL A 70 -4.23 -9.22 8.06
CA VAL A 70 -4.97 -9.18 6.80
C VAL A 70 -5.20 -10.58 6.20
N ARG A 71 -4.36 -11.56 6.50
CA ARG A 71 -4.46 -12.94 5.97
C ARG A 71 -5.79 -13.59 6.35
N GLU A 72 -6.20 -13.46 7.62
CA GLU A 72 -7.50 -13.95 8.09
C GLU A 72 -8.67 -13.28 7.34
N PHE A 73 -8.55 -11.99 7.03
CA PHE A 73 -9.56 -11.30 6.25
C PHE A 73 -9.61 -11.82 4.80
N VAL A 74 -8.46 -12.03 4.17
CA VAL A 74 -8.36 -12.57 2.80
C VAL A 74 -8.98 -13.96 2.72
N GLU A 75 -8.71 -14.84 3.70
CA GLU A 75 -9.32 -16.16 3.80
C GLU A 75 -10.85 -16.08 3.96
N LYS A 76 -11.36 -15.20 4.84
CA LYS A 76 -12.79 -14.97 5.04
C LYS A 76 -13.52 -14.42 3.80
N GLN A 77 -12.79 -13.77 2.89
CA GLN A 77 -13.34 -13.33 1.61
C GLN A 77 -13.23 -14.42 0.52
N GLU A 78 -12.93 -15.66 0.89
CA GLU A 78 -12.73 -16.78 -0.04
C GLU A 78 -11.66 -16.46 -1.12
N CYS A 79 -10.52 -15.92 -0.65
CA CYS A 79 -9.38 -15.56 -1.49
C CYS A 79 -8.06 -16.14 -0.93
N GLY A 80 -8.12 -17.18 -0.08
CA GLY A 80 -6.94 -17.72 0.60
C GLY A 80 -5.87 -18.27 -0.34
N GLU A 81 -6.27 -18.71 -1.54
CA GLU A 81 -5.39 -19.28 -2.58
C GLU A 81 -4.38 -18.28 -3.14
N ILE A 82 -4.65 -16.96 -3.03
CA ILE A 82 -3.69 -15.93 -3.47
C ILE A 82 -2.71 -15.49 -2.38
N LEU A 83 -2.84 -16.01 -1.16
CA LEU A 83 -1.89 -15.73 -0.09
C LEU A 83 -0.55 -16.41 -0.37
N ASN A 84 0.53 -15.66 -0.19
CA ASN A 84 1.87 -16.25 -0.24
C ASN A 84 2.10 -17.18 0.97
N ASP A 85 2.94 -18.21 0.80
CA ASP A 85 3.27 -19.16 1.86
C ASP A 85 3.94 -18.44 3.03
N LEU A 86 3.35 -18.55 4.23
CA LEU A 86 3.92 -18.05 5.47
C LEU A 86 4.78 -19.15 6.08
N ILE A 87 6.07 -18.88 6.21
CA ILE A 87 7.04 -19.84 6.76
C ILE A 87 7.08 -19.72 8.28
N TRP A 88 7.08 -18.50 8.80
CA TRP A 88 7.16 -18.25 10.24
C TRP A 88 6.57 -16.87 10.59
N GLU A 89 6.10 -16.73 11.84
CA GLU A 89 5.69 -15.46 12.42
C GLU A 89 6.04 -15.38 13.91
N GLY A 90 6.31 -14.19 14.40
CA GLY A 90 6.58 -13.98 15.82
C GLY A 90 6.83 -12.53 16.19
N PHE A 91 6.92 -12.29 17.49
CA PHE A 91 7.11 -10.94 18.02
C PHE A 91 8.59 -10.60 18.32
N LYS A 92 9.45 -11.60 18.32
CA LYS A 92 10.89 -11.44 18.60
C LYS A 92 11.68 -11.92 17.39
N PRO A 93 12.48 -11.05 16.75
CA PRO A 93 13.32 -11.46 15.62
C PRO A 93 14.34 -12.54 15.99
N GLU A 94 14.71 -12.63 17.28
CA GLU A 94 15.63 -13.62 17.80
C GLU A 94 15.09 -15.05 17.69
N ASP A 95 13.75 -15.21 17.65
CA ASP A 95 13.06 -16.50 17.58
C ASP A 95 12.90 -17.00 16.12
N ILE A 96 13.39 -16.27 15.12
CA ILE A 96 13.37 -16.71 13.71
C ILE A 96 14.22 -17.97 13.57
N PRO A 97 13.65 -19.07 13.00
CA PRO A 97 14.37 -20.35 12.86
C PRO A 97 15.34 -20.34 11.67
N PHE A 98 16.35 -19.45 11.73
CA PHE A 98 17.29 -19.20 10.62
C PHE A 98 17.92 -20.46 10.02
N ASP A 99 18.19 -21.47 10.86
CA ASP A 99 18.83 -22.71 10.42
C ASP A 99 17.87 -23.63 9.62
N ASN A 100 16.56 -23.36 9.71
CA ASN A 100 15.50 -24.13 9.04
C ASN A 100 14.81 -23.34 7.91
N LEU A 101 15.28 -22.13 7.61
CA LEU A 101 14.72 -21.35 6.49
C LEU A 101 15.20 -21.90 5.13
N PRO A 102 14.37 -21.84 4.09
CA PRO A 102 14.80 -22.13 2.74
C PRO A 102 15.89 -21.16 2.28
N GLU A 103 16.53 -21.43 1.17
CA GLU A 103 17.57 -20.56 0.60
C GLU A 103 17.03 -19.17 0.25
N LYS A 104 15.77 -19.10 -0.24
CA LYS A 104 15.12 -17.85 -0.66
C LYS A 104 13.88 -17.57 0.17
N TYR A 105 13.84 -16.41 0.81
CA TYR A 105 12.72 -15.97 1.63
C TYR A 105 12.68 -14.44 1.75
N VAL A 106 11.57 -13.91 2.26
CA VAL A 106 11.41 -12.49 2.56
C VAL A 106 10.99 -12.32 4.02
N ILE A 107 11.76 -11.55 4.77
CA ILE A 107 11.39 -11.14 6.13
C ILE A 107 10.69 -9.78 6.05
N LYS A 108 9.56 -9.64 6.73
CA LYS A 108 8.80 -8.39 6.77
C LYS A 108 8.41 -8.05 8.21
N VAL A 109 8.42 -6.76 8.55
CA VAL A 109 7.74 -6.27 9.76
C VAL A 109 6.37 -5.76 9.35
N THR A 110 5.32 -6.21 10.05
CA THR A 110 3.95 -6.21 9.51
C THR A 110 3.31 -4.85 9.36
N HIS A 111 3.65 -3.87 10.19
CA HIS A 111 2.97 -2.58 10.26
C HIS A 111 3.58 -1.48 9.36
N GLY A 112 4.72 -1.69 8.70
CA GLY A 112 5.41 -0.65 7.93
C GLY A 112 5.46 -0.92 6.43
N SER A 113 5.63 0.13 5.65
CA SER A 113 6.03 0.05 4.25
C SER A 113 7.56 0.00 4.16
N THR A 114 8.11 -0.75 3.20
CA THR A 114 9.56 -0.94 2.99
C THR A 114 10.33 -1.64 4.12
N PHE A 115 9.64 -2.13 5.15
CA PHE A 115 10.22 -2.91 6.23
C PHE A 115 10.34 -4.37 5.82
N ASN A 116 11.21 -4.64 4.84
CA ASN A 116 11.46 -5.96 4.29
C ASN A 116 12.94 -6.19 4.04
N ILE A 117 13.36 -7.44 4.24
CA ILE A 117 14.67 -7.98 3.88
C ILE A 117 14.40 -9.09 2.90
N ILE A 118 14.94 -8.97 1.71
CA ILE A 118 14.82 -9.96 0.64
C ILE A 118 16.09 -10.80 0.67
N GLN A 119 15.91 -12.11 0.81
CA GLN A 119 16.96 -13.10 0.66
C GLN A 119 16.64 -13.90 -0.61
N ASP A 120 17.25 -13.51 -1.70
CA ASP A 120 17.05 -14.09 -3.03
C ASP A 120 18.16 -15.08 -3.45
N GLY A 121 19.10 -15.34 -2.54
CA GLY A 121 20.26 -16.21 -2.79
C GLY A 121 21.51 -15.47 -3.30
N THR A 122 21.43 -14.20 -3.68
CA THR A 122 22.58 -13.45 -4.24
C THR A 122 23.52 -12.90 -3.17
N ALA A 123 23.00 -12.44 -2.05
CA ALA A 123 23.79 -11.93 -0.93
C ALA A 123 23.17 -12.35 0.40
N LYS A 124 23.99 -12.92 1.29
CA LYS A 124 23.52 -13.29 2.64
C LYS A 124 23.70 -12.12 3.59
N ILE A 125 22.60 -11.64 4.15
CA ILE A 125 22.61 -10.74 5.30
C ILE A 125 22.86 -11.59 6.55
N SER A 126 23.71 -11.13 7.47
CA SER A 126 23.96 -11.85 8.72
C SER A 126 22.72 -11.91 9.59
N ARG A 127 22.61 -12.96 10.42
CA ARG A 127 21.53 -13.11 11.41
C ARG A 127 21.42 -11.88 12.32
N ASP A 128 22.56 -11.40 12.83
CA ASP A 128 22.60 -10.24 13.72
C ASP A 128 22.09 -8.96 13.05
N GLU A 129 22.45 -8.74 11.80
CA GLU A 129 21.96 -7.59 11.03
C GLU A 129 20.45 -7.66 10.77
N VAL A 130 19.91 -8.86 10.51
CA VAL A 130 18.46 -9.08 10.36
C VAL A 130 17.75 -8.74 11.68
N ILE A 131 18.24 -9.27 12.80
CA ILE A 131 17.68 -9.04 14.13
C ILE A 131 17.70 -7.55 14.46
N GLU A 132 18.83 -6.87 14.25
CA GLU A 132 18.97 -5.43 14.52
C GLU A 132 17.96 -4.61 13.69
N LYS A 133 17.88 -4.87 12.37
CA LYS A 133 16.92 -4.18 11.46
C LYS A 133 15.49 -4.40 11.91
N CYS A 134 15.09 -5.65 12.18
CA CYS A 134 13.75 -5.97 12.60
C CYS A 134 13.39 -5.32 13.94
N ASN A 135 14.27 -5.37 14.92
CA ASN A 135 14.08 -4.71 16.22
C ASN A 135 13.95 -3.19 16.10
N LYS A 136 14.69 -2.56 15.20
CA LYS A 136 14.54 -1.14 14.87
C LYS A 136 13.18 -0.85 14.23
N TRP A 137 12.75 -1.66 13.28
CA TRP A 137 11.46 -1.48 12.60
C TRP A 137 10.27 -1.74 13.51
N LEU A 138 10.32 -2.75 14.39
CA LEU A 138 9.27 -3.02 15.37
C LEU A 138 8.98 -1.81 16.28
N LYS A 139 9.97 -0.96 16.54
CA LYS A 139 9.85 0.27 17.33
C LYS A 139 9.37 1.48 16.53
N ALA A 140 9.28 1.36 15.21
CA ALA A 140 8.88 2.47 14.34
C ALA A 140 7.41 2.83 14.57
N LYS A 141 7.12 4.14 14.62
CA LYS A 141 5.77 4.66 14.81
C LYS A 141 5.33 5.46 13.58
N PHE A 142 4.05 5.37 13.26
CA PHE A 142 3.43 6.23 12.26
C PHE A 142 3.35 7.67 12.75
N LEU A 143 3.38 8.60 11.80
CA LEU A 143 3.25 10.02 12.08
C LEU A 143 1.76 10.38 12.19
N PRO A 144 1.26 10.79 13.35
CA PRO A 144 -0.17 11.09 13.55
C PRO A 144 -0.69 12.17 12.60
N CYS A 145 0.12 13.16 12.25
CA CYS A 145 -0.25 14.27 11.37
C CYS A 145 -0.70 13.84 9.97
N TYR A 146 -0.38 12.64 9.52
CA TYR A 146 -0.93 12.14 8.26
C TYR A 146 -2.38 11.66 8.36
N GLY A 147 -2.93 11.55 9.57
CA GLY A 147 -4.32 11.20 9.81
C GLY A 147 -4.68 9.74 9.52
N GLU A 148 -3.69 8.90 9.24
CA GLU A 148 -3.87 7.47 8.93
C GLU A 148 -3.99 6.66 10.24
N TRP A 149 -5.08 6.87 10.95
CA TRP A 149 -5.35 6.34 12.30
C TRP A 149 -5.35 4.81 12.39
N PHE A 150 -5.54 4.13 11.28
CA PHE A 150 -5.62 2.67 11.17
C PHE A 150 -4.25 1.97 11.19
N TYR A 151 -3.17 2.69 10.92
CA TYR A 151 -1.83 2.11 11.04
C TYR A 151 -1.34 2.08 12.49
N GLY A 152 -0.60 1.02 12.84
CA GLY A 152 0.02 0.87 14.17
C GLY A 152 -0.98 0.58 15.29
N VAL A 153 -2.21 0.19 14.98
CA VAL A 153 -3.21 -0.30 15.95
C VAL A 153 -2.93 -1.75 16.29
N GLU A 154 -2.69 -2.60 15.28
CA GLU A 154 -2.29 -3.97 15.50
C GLU A 154 -0.87 -4.06 16.08
N LYS A 155 -0.65 -5.02 16.97
CA LYS A 155 0.68 -5.23 17.56
C LYS A 155 1.66 -5.69 16.48
N PRO A 156 2.73 -4.92 16.22
CA PRO A 156 3.70 -5.28 15.19
C PRO A 156 4.36 -6.62 15.46
N ARG A 157 4.59 -7.39 14.40
CA ARG A 157 5.34 -8.65 14.44
C ARG A 157 6.23 -8.79 13.22
N VAL A 158 7.08 -9.79 13.25
CA VAL A 158 7.90 -10.21 12.11
C VAL A 158 7.24 -11.42 11.46
N ILE A 159 7.21 -11.43 10.15
CA ILE A 159 6.80 -12.58 9.35
C ILE A 159 7.93 -12.97 8.40
N VAL A 160 8.03 -14.25 8.11
CA VAL A 160 8.90 -14.80 7.07
C VAL A 160 7.99 -15.48 6.04
N GLU A 161 8.10 -15.02 4.81
CA GLU A 161 7.31 -15.56 3.69
C GLU A 161 8.24 -16.15 2.64
N LYS A 162 7.72 -17.09 1.87
CA LYS A 162 8.42 -17.64 0.72
C LYS A 162 8.74 -16.53 -0.28
N PHE A 163 9.93 -16.59 -0.86
CA PHE A 163 10.28 -15.68 -1.94
C PHE A 163 9.46 -16.00 -3.19
N ILE A 164 8.84 -14.98 -3.77
CA ILE A 164 8.11 -15.11 -5.04
C ILE A 164 9.13 -14.91 -6.15
N GLU A 165 9.48 -15.98 -6.84
CA GLU A 165 10.40 -15.92 -7.98
C GLU A 165 9.69 -15.28 -9.18
N SER A 166 10.32 -14.27 -9.77
CA SER A 166 9.86 -13.69 -11.02
C SER A 166 10.09 -14.70 -12.17
N ALA A 167 9.23 -14.66 -13.18
CA ALA A 167 9.50 -15.36 -14.43
C ALA A 167 10.51 -14.52 -15.24
N ASP A 168 11.47 -15.18 -15.89
CA ASP A 168 12.33 -14.61 -16.93
C ASP A 168 13.25 -13.45 -16.51
N ASP A 169 13.83 -13.48 -15.30
CA ASP A 169 14.76 -12.45 -14.77
C ASP A 169 14.18 -11.00 -14.80
N GLU A 170 12.91 -10.81 -15.12
CA GLU A 170 12.24 -9.53 -15.01
C GLU A 170 11.92 -9.19 -13.55
N GLN A 171 11.93 -7.92 -13.21
CA GLN A 171 11.47 -7.48 -11.89
C GLN A 171 9.98 -7.78 -11.71
N LEU A 172 9.64 -8.32 -10.56
CA LEU A 172 8.25 -8.58 -10.18
C LEU A 172 7.42 -7.29 -10.26
N ARG A 173 6.39 -7.29 -11.12
CA ARG A 173 5.53 -6.12 -11.32
C ARG A 173 4.46 -6.06 -10.25
N ASP A 174 4.22 -4.85 -9.74
CA ASP A 174 3.11 -4.56 -8.85
C ASP A 174 1.87 -4.16 -9.67
N TYR A 175 0.79 -4.90 -9.51
CA TYR A 175 -0.54 -4.57 -10.04
C TYR A 175 -1.41 -4.02 -8.91
N LYS A 176 -1.73 -2.74 -8.98
CA LYS A 176 -2.45 -2.02 -7.93
C LYS A 176 -3.84 -1.67 -8.40
N VAL A 177 -4.82 -2.41 -7.93
CA VAL A 177 -6.22 -2.24 -8.32
C VAL A 177 -6.88 -1.21 -7.40
N PHE A 178 -7.29 -0.08 -7.95
CA PHE A 178 -8.03 0.95 -7.24
C PHE A 178 -9.52 0.63 -7.26
N CYS A 179 -10.07 0.45 -6.07
CA CYS A 179 -11.47 0.10 -5.85
C CYS A 179 -12.19 1.23 -5.12
N PHE A 180 -13.35 1.58 -5.63
CA PHE A 180 -14.21 2.62 -5.10
C PHE A 180 -15.57 2.02 -4.76
N ASN A 181 -15.97 2.11 -3.49
CA ASN A 181 -17.20 1.50 -2.96
C ASN A 181 -17.34 0.01 -3.37
N GLY A 182 -16.24 -0.74 -3.20
CA GLY A 182 -16.19 -2.17 -3.52
C GLY A 182 -16.13 -2.51 -5.01
N LYS A 183 -15.89 -1.53 -5.90
CA LYS A 183 -15.86 -1.73 -7.35
C LYS A 183 -14.48 -1.35 -7.91
N PRO A 184 -13.74 -2.26 -8.52
CA PRO A 184 -12.54 -1.94 -9.30
C PRO A 184 -12.85 -0.91 -10.39
N LYS A 185 -11.98 0.07 -10.59
CA LYS A 185 -12.14 1.12 -11.61
C LYS A 185 -10.89 1.32 -12.45
N MET A 186 -9.72 1.05 -11.89
CA MET A 186 -8.46 1.17 -12.62
C MET A 186 -7.39 0.28 -12.00
N VAL A 187 -6.42 -0.09 -12.81
CA VAL A 187 -5.22 -0.82 -12.43
C VAL A 187 -4.01 0.06 -12.71
N ARG A 188 -3.20 0.30 -11.69
CA ARG A 188 -1.87 0.90 -11.83
C ARG A 188 -0.84 -0.22 -11.88
N VAL A 189 0.06 -0.17 -12.83
CA VAL A 189 1.20 -1.08 -12.93
C VAL A 189 2.47 -0.30 -12.64
N ASP A 190 3.18 -0.70 -11.59
CA ASP A 190 4.47 -0.12 -11.22
C ASP A 190 5.59 -0.97 -11.83
N THR A 191 6.48 -0.32 -12.59
CA THR A 191 7.65 -0.92 -13.22
C THR A 191 8.93 -0.23 -12.78
N ASP A 192 10.07 -0.90 -12.93
CA ASP A 192 11.41 -0.36 -12.64
C ASP A 192 11.55 0.24 -11.22
N ARG A 193 10.87 -0.33 -10.21
CA ARG A 193 10.75 0.23 -8.84
C ARG A 193 12.07 0.51 -8.15
N PHE A 194 13.10 -0.27 -8.44
CA PHE A 194 14.41 -0.16 -7.79
C PHE A 194 15.43 0.64 -8.60
N THR A 195 15.05 1.11 -9.80
CA THR A 195 15.92 1.87 -10.69
C THR A 195 15.32 3.22 -11.07
N LYS A 196 14.44 3.25 -12.09
CA LYS A 196 13.74 4.45 -12.58
C LYS A 196 12.25 4.22 -12.52
N HIS A 197 11.69 4.21 -11.30
CA HIS A 197 10.29 3.92 -11.04
C HIS A 197 9.33 4.62 -11.99
N LYS A 198 8.45 3.85 -12.61
CA LYS A 198 7.43 4.28 -13.56
C LYS A 198 6.07 3.73 -13.19
N MET A 199 5.01 4.42 -13.59
CA MET A 199 3.63 4.01 -13.37
C MET A 199 2.83 4.13 -14.64
N ASP A 200 2.05 3.09 -14.94
CA ASP A 200 1.08 3.11 -16.04
C ASP A 200 -0.32 2.79 -15.50
N PHE A 201 -1.33 3.42 -16.07
CA PHE A 201 -2.71 3.30 -15.61
C PHE A 201 -3.59 2.75 -16.71
N PHE A 202 -4.37 1.73 -16.35
CA PHE A 202 -5.31 1.06 -17.23
C PHE A 202 -6.70 1.04 -16.61
N ASP A 203 -7.72 1.04 -17.44
CA ASP A 203 -9.07 0.73 -17.00
C ASP A 203 -9.26 -0.80 -16.79
N CYS A 204 -10.47 -1.21 -16.40
CA CYS A 204 -10.76 -2.63 -16.18
C CYS A 204 -10.83 -3.46 -17.50
N ASN A 205 -10.82 -2.85 -18.67
CA ASN A 205 -10.71 -3.52 -19.97
C ASN A 205 -9.27 -3.61 -20.47
N TRP A 206 -8.32 -3.07 -19.71
CA TRP A 206 -6.91 -2.94 -20.02
C TRP A 206 -6.63 -1.87 -21.08
N GLU A 207 -7.51 -0.88 -21.22
CA GLU A 207 -7.23 0.30 -22.01
C GLU A 207 -6.46 1.33 -21.20
N ARG A 208 -5.38 1.86 -21.77
CA ARG A 208 -4.55 2.86 -21.08
C ARG A 208 -5.36 4.15 -20.83
N ILE A 209 -5.40 4.60 -19.59
CA ILE A 209 -6.10 5.84 -19.25
C ILE A 209 -5.24 7.04 -19.68
N PRO A 210 -5.71 7.86 -20.63
CA PRO A 210 -4.95 9.01 -21.10
C PRO A 210 -4.67 10.01 -19.97
N ASN A 211 -3.47 10.58 -19.98
CA ASN A 211 -3.04 11.61 -19.02
C ASN A 211 -3.16 11.22 -17.54
N ALA A 212 -3.34 9.94 -17.24
CA ALA A 212 -3.31 9.46 -15.86
C ALA A 212 -1.88 9.46 -15.32
N GLY A 213 -1.68 9.98 -14.12
CA GLY A 213 -0.39 10.00 -13.46
C GLY A 213 -0.52 10.36 -11.98
N MET A 214 0.40 9.85 -11.15
CA MET A 214 0.37 10.07 -9.70
C MET A 214 1.79 9.90 -9.14
N GLY A 215 2.51 11.00 -8.99
CA GLY A 215 3.81 11.02 -8.32
C GLY A 215 5.01 10.57 -9.14
N TYR A 216 4.85 9.63 -10.09
CA TYR A 216 5.93 9.11 -10.94
C TYR A 216 5.57 9.21 -12.42
N PRO A 217 6.58 9.26 -13.33
CA PRO A 217 6.32 9.34 -14.76
C PRO A 217 5.74 8.04 -15.30
N ILE A 218 5.01 8.14 -16.42
CA ILE A 218 4.54 6.98 -17.20
C ILE A 218 5.73 6.30 -17.91
N SER A 219 5.65 4.98 -18.12
CA SER A 219 6.72 4.25 -18.78
C SER A 219 6.75 4.46 -20.30
N GLY A 220 5.57 4.66 -20.90
CA GLY A 220 5.40 4.68 -22.35
C GLY A 220 5.59 3.31 -23.01
N ARG A 221 5.91 2.26 -22.25
CA ARG A 221 6.08 0.90 -22.77
C ARG A 221 4.73 0.23 -22.99
N LYS A 222 4.66 -0.69 -23.93
CA LYS A 222 3.54 -1.60 -24.04
C LYS A 222 3.60 -2.56 -22.84
N ILE A 223 2.54 -2.60 -22.05
CA ILE A 223 2.36 -3.56 -20.98
C ILE A 223 1.22 -4.49 -21.42
N GLU A 224 1.55 -5.75 -21.63
CA GLU A 224 0.57 -6.74 -22.09
C GLU A 224 -0.52 -6.94 -21.02
N LYS A 225 -1.73 -7.22 -21.51
CA LYS A 225 -2.86 -7.56 -20.65
C LYS A 225 -2.60 -8.91 -20.00
N PRO A 226 -2.63 -9.02 -18.65
CA PRO A 226 -2.54 -10.32 -18.00
C PRO A 226 -3.72 -11.23 -18.40
N GLU A 227 -3.45 -12.49 -18.67
CA GLU A 227 -4.52 -13.46 -18.97
C GLU A 227 -5.48 -13.61 -17.80
N CYS A 228 -4.95 -13.55 -16.57
CA CYS A 228 -5.71 -13.61 -15.32
C CYS A 228 -6.39 -12.28 -14.91
N LEU A 229 -6.47 -11.26 -15.80
CA LEU A 229 -7.04 -9.94 -15.44
C LEU A 229 -8.45 -10.03 -14.85
N ALA A 230 -9.32 -10.86 -15.42
CA ALA A 230 -10.69 -11.01 -14.94
C ALA A 230 -10.73 -11.54 -13.50
N GLU A 231 -9.89 -12.51 -13.19
CA GLU A 231 -9.73 -13.09 -11.86
C GLU A 231 -9.11 -12.07 -10.87
N LEU A 232 -8.09 -11.34 -11.31
CA LEU A 232 -7.47 -10.25 -10.54
C LEU A 232 -8.50 -9.20 -10.10
N LEU A 233 -9.37 -8.78 -11.02
CA LEU A 233 -10.42 -7.79 -10.74
C LEU A 233 -11.50 -8.36 -9.81
N GLU A 234 -11.79 -9.66 -9.90
CA GLU A 234 -12.74 -10.32 -9.00
C GLU A 234 -12.18 -10.41 -7.58
N TYR A 235 -10.89 -10.79 -7.39
CA TYR A 235 -10.26 -10.73 -6.08
C TYR A 235 -10.25 -9.30 -5.51
N ALA A 236 -9.92 -8.32 -6.32
CA ALA A 236 -9.96 -6.93 -5.90
C ALA A 236 -11.38 -6.49 -5.47
N ARG A 237 -12.42 -6.94 -6.18
CA ARG A 237 -13.82 -6.68 -5.86
C ARG A 237 -14.20 -7.32 -4.52
N LYS A 238 -13.87 -8.60 -4.29
CA LYS A 238 -14.15 -9.32 -3.04
C LYS A 238 -13.46 -8.62 -1.85
N LEU A 239 -12.15 -8.35 -1.98
CA LEU A 239 -11.34 -7.76 -0.92
C LEU A 239 -11.67 -6.30 -0.61
N SER A 240 -12.18 -5.55 -1.58
CA SER A 240 -12.55 -4.14 -1.38
C SER A 240 -14.00 -3.93 -0.93
N LYS A 241 -14.84 -4.96 -1.01
CA LYS A 241 -16.30 -4.87 -0.76
C LYS A 241 -16.70 -4.16 0.53
N PRO A 242 -16.03 -4.36 1.69
CA PRO A 242 -16.39 -3.69 2.94
C PRO A 242 -15.95 -2.23 3.04
N PHE A 243 -15.21 -1.71 2.06
CA PHE A 243 -14.54 -0.42 2.15
C PHE A 243 -15.08 0.60 1.17
N ILE A 244 -15.15 1.86 1.60
CA ILE A 244 -15.48 3.00 0.71
C ILE A 244 -14.39 3.18 -0.34
N HIS A 245 -13.13 3.04 0.07
CA HIS A 245 -11.95 3.05 -0.80
C HIS A 245 -10.96 1.99 -0.35
N ALA A 246 -10.41 1.27 -1.30
CA ALA A 246 -9.27 0.38 -1.10
C ALA A 246 -8.45 0.27 -2.39
N ARG A 247 -7.14 0.30 -2.28
CA ARG A 247 -6.21 -0.15 -3.31
C ARG A 247 -5.74 -1.53 -2.90
N VAL A 248 -6.00 -2.52 -3.73
CA VAL A 248 -5.54 -3.89 -3.49
C VAL A 248 -4.36 -4.15 -4.40
N ASP A 249 -3.22 -4.48 -3.81
CA ASP A 249 -1.96 -4.69 -4.51
C ASP A 249 -1.72 -6.18 -4.70
N PHE A 250 -1.30 -6.55 -5.92
CA PHE A 250 -1.05 -7.93 -6.31
C PHE A 250 0.28 -8.05 -7.06
N TYR A 251 0.82 -9.28 -7.05
CA TYR A 251 1.87 -9.71 -7.96
C TYR A 251 1.32 -10.79 -8.86
N ILE A 252 1.81 -10.88 -10.10
CA ILE A 252 1.44 -11.92 -11.07
C ILE A 252 2.73 -12.59 -11.55
N VAL A 253 2.79 -13.91 -11.45
CA VAL A 253 3.90 -14.73 -11.95
C VAL A 253 3.32 -15.92 -12.70
N LYS A 254 3.55 -16.02 -14.00
CA LYS A 254 3.01 -17.10 -14.85
C LYS A 254 1.50 -17.29 -14.60
N ASP A 255 0.75 -16.20 -14.68
CA ASP A 255 -0.70 -16.10 -14.43
C ASP A 255 -1.18 -16.47 -13.03
N LYS A 256 -0.29 -16.89 -12.13
CA LYS A 256 -0.62 -17.03 -10.72
C LYS A 256 -0.61 -15.69 -10.02
N ILE A 257 -1.74 -15.36 -9.39
CA ILE A 257 -1.94 -14.13 -8.62
C ILE A 257 -1.48 -14.33 -7.19
N TYR A 258 -0.76 -13.36 -6.65
CA TYR A 258 -0.37 -13.29 -5.25
C TYR A 258 -0.85 -12.00 -4.64
N PHE A 259 -1.46 -12.08 -3.47
CA PHE A 259 -1.86 -10.92 -2.68
C PHE A 259 -0.63 -10.18 -2.13
N GLY A 260 -0.61 -8.87 -2.28
CA GLY A 260 0.42 -7.99 -1.74
C GLY A 260 -0.02 -7.29 -0.45
N GLU A 261 -0.93 -6.32 -0.58
CA GLU A 261 -1.44 -5.52 0.54
C GLU A 261 -2.77 -4.83 0.21
N ILE A 262 -3.46 -4.33 1.24
CA ILE A 262 -4.56 -3.39 1.09
C ILE A 262 -4.12 -2.01 1.61
N THR A 263 -4.28 -0.98 0.78
CA THR A 263 -3.98 0.41 1.12
C THR A 263 -5.26 1.23 1.07
N PHE A 264 -5.57 1.95 2.15
CA PHE A 264 -6.80 2.75 2.22
C PHE A 264 -6.63 4.20 1.77
N THR A 265 -5.42 4.74 1.87
CA THR A 265 -5.11 6.12 1.52
C THR A 265 -3.79 6.18 0.76
N ASN A 266 -3.87 6.11 -0.58
CA ASN A 266 -2.67 6.16 -1.42
C ASN A 266 -1.87 7.44 -1.15
N GLY A 267 -0.57 7.29 -0.84
CA GLY A 267 0.29 8.43 -0.48
C GLY A 267 -0.25 9.29 0.65
N ALA A 268 -0.99 8.69 1.60
CA ALA A 268 -1.73 9.40 2.65
C ALA A 268 -2.73 10.46 2.10
N GLY A 269 -3.17 10.33 0.85
CA GLY A 269 -4.02 11.31 0.16
C GLY A 269 -3.31 12.61 -0.18
N PHE A 270 -1.98 12.57 -0.32
CA PHE A 270 -1.17 13.74 -0.65
C PHE A 270 -0.35 13.56 -1.95
N ASP A 271 -0.48 12.44 -2.64
CA ASP A 271 0.14 12.25 -3.94
C ASP A 271 -0.59 13.11 -4.99
N ARG A 272 0.16 13.99 -5.66
CA ARG A 272 -0.42 14.82 -6.72
C ARG A 272 -0.76 13.98 -7.92
N CYS A 273 -1.99 14.14 -8.39
CA CYS A 273 -2.39 13.65 -9.68
C CYS A 273 -1.76 14.47 -10.81
N SER A 274 -1.63 13.88 -11.99
CA SER A 274 -1.10 14.54 -13.19
C SER A 274 -1.89 15.76 -13.61
N SER A 275 -3.19 15.80 -13.31
CA SER A 275 -4.07 16.94 -13.54
C SER A 275 -5.23 16.96 -12.54
N TYR A 276 -5.86 18.13 -12.41
CA TYR A 276 -7.08 18.30 -11.64
C TYR A 276 -8.22 17.42 -12.19
N GLU A 277 -8.34 17.31 -13.52
CA GLU A 277 -9.35 16.50 -14.18
C GLU A 277 -9.23 15.02 -13.82
N PHE A 278 -8.00 14.51 -13.71
CA PHE A 278 -7.78 13.12 -13.30
C PHE A 278 -8.12 12.91 -11.81
N ASP A 279 -7.74 13.84 -10.95
CA ASP A 279 -8.11 13.82 -9.52
C ASP A 279 -9.65 13.89 -9.35
N LEU A 280 -10.32 14.76 -10.11
CA LEU A 280 -11.77 14.89 -10.12
C LEU A 280 -12.46 13.63 -10.67
N LYS A 281 -11.92 13.03 -11.75
CA LYS A 281 -12.43 11.78 -12.31
C LYS A 281 -12.44 10.65 -11.27
N MET A 282 -11.33 10.48 -10.55
CA MET A 282 -11.26 9.50 -9.45
C MET A 282 -12.19 9.88 -8.29
N GLY A 283 -12.28 11.18 -7.99
CA GLY A 283 -13.22 11.68 -7.01
C GLY A 283 -14.68 11.33 -7.34
N ASN A 284 -15.07 11.41 -8.62
CA ASN A 284 -16.42 11.05 -9.06
C ASN A 284 -16.73 9.55 -8.91
N TRP A 285 -15.72 8.68 -8.97
CA TRP A 285 -15.90 7.25 -8.67
C TRP A 285 -16.12 6.97 -7.18
N LEU A 286 -15.58 7.82 -6.31
CA LEU A 286 -15.59 7.64 -4.87
C LEU A 286 -16.82 8.30 -4.25
N GLN A 287 -17.82 7.49 -3.88
CA GLN A 287 -19.00 7.99 -3.17
C GLN A 287 -18.75 7.98 -1.67
N ILE A 288 -18.83 9.15 -1.06
CA ILE A 288 -18.80 9.34 0.40
C ILE A 288 -20.18 9.79 0.85
N LYS A 289 -20.61 9.29 2.01
CA LYS A 289 -21.93 9.63 2.57
C LYS A 289 -21.84 10.90 3.40
#